data_50abee7efc5d950551ad0ba2d94dee72
#
_entry.id   50abee7efc5d950551ad0ba2d94dee72
#
_cell.length_a   1.000
_cell.length_b   1.000
_cell.length_c   1.000
_cell.angle_alpha   90.00
_cell.angle_beta   90.00
_cell.angle_gamma   90.00
#
_symmetry.space_group_name_H-M   'P 1'
#
loop_
_entity.id
_entity.type
_entity.pdbx_description
1 polymer ?
#
loop_
_entity_poly.entity_id
_entity_poly.type
_entity_poly.pdbx_seq_one_letter_code
_entity_poly.pdbx_strand_id
1 'polypeptide(L)'
;MRTLVIHPNDPSTQFLRRFYNVDSPDFVVMDERNSNSEIRNALNSDEFQRVMMLGHGYEYGLLSPQCYGSTRMFERDIISPQHVEFLRRLECIGIWCNANIFADRYDLHGLFSGMVISELSEAQDWHILVADENEVLTHREQWADDLSVCLRDNWTSLSQVPEAMLNRMPQHPSHLEQFNYESVYWF
;
A
#
# COMPACT_ATOMS: atom_id res chain seq x y z
N MET A 1 13.12 13.58 7.48
CA MET A 1 13.08 12.11 7.73
C MET A 1 13.05 11.42 6.37
N ARG A 2 14.05 10.61 6.04
CA ARG A 2 14.10 9.95 4.73
C ARG A 2 13.27 8.67 4.74
N THR A 3 12.50 8.48 3.68
CA THR A 3 11.60 7.36 3.48
C THR A 3 12.04 6.55 2.27
N LEU A 4 12.27 5.25 2.45
CA LEU A 4 12.42 4.32 1.34
C LEU A 4 11.04 3.97 0.81
N VAL A 5 10.82 4.14 -0.50
CA VAL A 5 9.57 3.75 -1.17
C VAL A 5 9.87 2.53 -2.03
N ILE A 6 9.12 1.45 -1.84
CA ILE A 6 9.17 0.25 -2.67
C ILE A 6 7.82 0.17 -3.39
N HIS A 7 7.80 0.57 -4.67
CA HIS A 7 6.58 0.64 -5.48
C HIS A 7 6.86 0.09 -6.88
N PRO A 8 6.55 -1.19 -7.13
CA PRO A 8 6.65 -1.78 -8.46
C PRO A 8 5.82 -1.00 -9.48
N ASN A 9 6.36 -0.82 -10.69
CA ASN A 9 5.73 -0.02 -11.72
C ASN A 9 4.61 -0.80 -12.45
N ASP A 10 3.49 -1.04 -11.76
CA ASP A 10 2.29 -1.66 -12.31
C ASP A 10 1.26 -0.58 -12.67
N PRO A 11 0.72 -0.55 -13.90
CA PRO A 11 -0.31 0.42 -14.30
C PRO A 11 -1.53 0.43 -13.40
N SER A 12 -1.98 -0.70 -12.86
CA SER A 12 -3.16 -0.78 -11.99
C SER A 12 -2.95 -0.19 -10.61
N THR A 13 -1.69 -0.04 -10.16
CA THR A 13 -1.34 0.55 -8.86
C THR A 13 -0.78 1.97 -8.96
N GLN A 14 -0.80 2.59 -10.16
CA GLN A 14 -0.30 3.96 -10.37
C GLN A 14 -1.02 5.01 -9.52
N PHE A 15 -2.27 4.75 -9.13
CA PHE A 15 -3.03 5.63 -8.25
C PHE A 15 -2.38 5.78 -6.86
N LEU A 16 -1.52 4.84 -6.43
CA LEU A 16 -0.78 4.91 -5.16
C LEU A 16 0.43 5.88 -5.22
N ARG A 17 0.83 6.35 -6.41
CA ARG A 17 1.92 7.33 -6.56
C ARG A 17 1.65 8.67 -5.87
N ARG A 18 0.40 8.99 -5.59
CA ARG A 18 0.01 10.20 -4.86
C ARG A 18 0.43 10.21 -3.38
N PHE A 19 0.88 9.06 -2.85
CA PHE A 19 1.31 8.95 -1.45
C PHE A 19 2.73 9.46 -1.19
N TYR A 20 3.52 9.71 -2.23
CA TYR A 20 4.89 10.21 -2.12
C TYR A 20 5.23 11.17 -3.26
N ASN A 21 6.20 12.05 -3.02
CA ASN A 21 6.68 12.98 -4.02
C ASN A 21 8.05 12.51 -4.54
N VAL A 22 8.10 12.05 -5.79
CA VAL A 22 9.34 11.55 -6.44
C VAL A 22 10.42 12.62 -6.60
N ASP A 23 10.05 13.91 -6.62
CA ASP A 23 10.98 15.04 -6.77
C ASP A 23 11.54 15.51 -5.41
N SER A 24 11.00 15.01 -4.31
CA SER A 24 11.48 15.35 -2.98
C SER A 24 12.68 14.48 -2.59
N PRO A 25 13.78 15.07 -2.08
CA PRO A 25 14.94 14.32 -1.60
C PRO A 25 14.65 13.46 -0.36
N ASP A 26 13.47 13.65 0.26
CA ASP A 26 13.03 12.83 1.39
C ASP A 26 12.57 11.43 1.00
N PHE A 27 12.33 11.19 -0.29
CA PHE A 27 11.89 9.88 -0.80
C PHE A 27 12.95 9.28 -1.72
N VAL A 28 13.29 8.02 -1.48
CA VAL A 28 14.12 7.19 -2.39
C VAL A 28 13.24 6.05 -2.89
N VAL A 29 13.03 6.01 -4.20
CA VAL A 29 12.10 5.06 -4.83
C VAL A 29 12.86 3.89 -5.44
N MET A 30 12.42 2.68 -5.09
CA MET A 30 12.84 1.41 -5.70
C MET A 30 11.63 0.71 -6.33
N ASP A 31 11.85 0.06 -7.45
CA ASP A 31 10.80 -0.62 -8.22
C ASP A 31 11.24 -2.04 -8.65
N GLU A 32 10.51 -2.67 -9.57
CA GLU A 32 10.77 -4.03 -10.04
C GLU A 32 12.14 -4.22 -10.72
N ARG A 33 12.80 -3.14 -11.13
CA ARG A 33 14.14 -3.17 -11.74
C ARG A 33 15.24 -3.40 -10.71
N ASN A 34 14.95 -3.09 -9.45
CA ASN A 34 15.88 -3.33 -8.36
C ASN A 34 15.91 -4.80 -7.98
N SER A 35 17.11 -5.34 -7.81
CA SER A 35 17.29 -6.71 -7.34
C SER A 35 16.92 -6.86 -5.86
N ASN A 36 16.60 -8.08 -5.43
CA ASN A 36 16.34 -8.37 -4.01
C ASN A 36 17.53 -7.97 -3.11
N SER A 37 18.76 -8.07 -3.61
CA SER A 37 19.94 -7.65 -2.86
C SER A 37 20.03 -6.13 -2.69
N GLU A 38 19.65 -5.34 -3.71
CA GLU A 38 19.62 -3.89 -3.60
C GLU A 38 18.55 -3.43 -2.61
N ILE A 39 17.35 -4.00 -2.70
CA ILE A 39 16.26 -3.71 -1.75
C ILE A 39 16.66 -4.09 -0.33
N ARG A 40 17.24 -5.27 -0.13
CA ARG A 40 17.72 -5.72 1.17
C ARG A 40 18.81 -4.79 1.73
N ASN A 41 19.74 -4.35 0.89
CA ASN A 41 20.79 -3.40 1.30
C ASN A 41 20.19 -2.04 1.69
N ALA A 42 19.21 -1.53 0.94
CA ALA A 42 18.51 -0.31 1.28
C ALA A 42 17.76 -0.44 2.61
N LEU A 43 17.00 -1.51 2.82
CA LEU A 43 16.30 -1.79 4.08
C LEU A 43 17.24 -1.96 5.26
N ASN A 44 18.48 -2.42 5.04
CA ASN A 44 19.49 -2.58 6.09
C ASN A 44 20.32 -1.30 6.35
N SER A 45 20.13 -0.27 5.56
CA SER A 45 20.82 1.01 5.71
C SER A 45 20.24 1.81 6.87
N ASP A 46 21.09 2.52 7.63
CA ASP A 46 20.68 3.49 8.64
C ASP A 46 20.18 4.82 8.04
N GLU A 47 20.14 4.91 6.72
CA GLU A 47 19.71 6.10 5.98
C GLU A 47 18.22 6.39 6.12
N PHE A 48 17.41 5.34 6.30
CA PHE A 48 15.95 5.42 6.33
C PHE A 48 15.41 5.17 7.73
N GLN A 49 14.41 5.97 8.13
CA GLN A 49 13.65 5.79 9.36
C GLN A 49 12.27 5.19 9.07
N ARG A 50 11.84 5.27 7.80
CA ARG A 50 10.54 4.77 7.35
C ARG A 50 10.68 4.04 6.03
N VAL A 51 9.83 3.03 5.84
CA VAL A 51 9.63 2.37 4.55
C VAL A 51 8.16 2.43 4.14
N MET A 52 7.90 2.80 2.89
CA MET A 52 6.58 2.79 2.27
C MET A 52 6.59 1.72 1.18
N MET A 53 5.71 0.74 1.29
CA MET A 53 5.61 -0.43 0.42
C MET A 53 4.22 -0.43 -0.22
N LEU A 54 4.16 -0.29 -1.54
CA LEU A 54 2.93 -0.01 -2.29
C LEU A 54 2.78 -0.96 -3.48
N GLY A 55 1.59 -1.48 -3.71
CA GLY A 55 1.32 -2.30 -4.88
C GLY A 55 0.37 -3.45 -4.66
N HIS A 56 0.50 -4.50 -5.48
CA HIS A 56 -0.19 -5.77 -5.26
C HIS A 56 0.53 -6.63 -4.25
N GLY A 57 -0.23 -7.42 -3.50
CA GLY A 57 0.34 -8.34 -2.53
C GLY A 57 -0.70 -9.28 -1.92
N TYR A 58 -0.28 -9.97 -0.89
CA TYR A 58 -1.06 -10.95 -0.15
C TYR A 58 -0.50 -11.07 1.27
N GLU A 59 -1.03 -11.97 2.08
CA GLU A 59 -0.65 -12.10 3.50
C GLU A 59 0.80 -12.56 3.76
N TYR A 60 1.59 -12.80 2.71
CA TYR A 60 3.02 -13.15 2.83
C TYR A 60 3.96 -12.09 2.24
N GLY A 61 3.44 -11.02 1.60
CA GLY A 61 4.27 -9.94 1.12
C GLY A 61 3.75 -9.16 -0.07
N LEU A 62 4.61 -8.26 -0.55
CA LEU A 62 4.39 -7.40 -1.72
C LEU A 62 4.94 -8.09 -2.97
N LEU A 63 4.15 -8.08 -4.03
CA LEU A 63 4.46 -8.73 -5.31
C LEU A 63 5.15 -7.76 -6.27
N SER A 64 6.07 -8.29 -7.07
CA SER A 64 6.66 -7.60 -8.21
C SER A 64 5.99 -8.10 -9.50
N PRO A 65 5.17 -7.28 -10.16
CA PRO A 65 4.58 -7.67 -11.42
C PRO A 65 5.61 -7.61 -12.54
N GLN A 66 5.54 -8.56 -13.47
CA GLN A 66 6.06 -8.40 -14.82
C GLN A 66 4.89 -8.38 -15.81
N CYS A 67 4.92 -7.42 -16.72
CA CYS A 67 3.97 -7.35 -17.81
C CYS A 67 4.60 -7.91 -19.07
N TYR A 68 4.13 -9.06 -19.54
CA TYR A 68 4.43 -9.58 -20.88
C TYR A 68 3.26 -9.25 -21.81
N GLY A 69 3.39 -8.17 -22.57
CA GLY A 69 2.31 -7.69 -23.41
C GLY A 69 1.09 -7.27 -22.60
N SER A 70 -0.06 -7.91 -22.81
CA SER A 70 -1.30 -7.68 -22.07
C SER A 70 -1.48 -8.60 -20.86
N THR A 71 -0.56 -9.55 -20.64
CA THR A 71 -0.66 -10.53 -19.55
C THR A 71 0.19 -10.07 -18.38
N ARG A 72 -0.46 -9.82 -17.25
CA ARG A 72 0.21 -9.54 -15.98
C ARG A 72 0.64 -10.87 -15.37
N MET A 73 1.91 -11.00 -15.04
CA MET A 73 2.44 -12.12 -14.27
C MET A 73 3.21 -11.60 -13.06
N PHE A 74 2.99 -12.21 -11.90
CA PHE A 74 3.77 -11.91 -10.70
C PHE A 74 4.95 -12.88 -10.66
N GLU A 75 6.18 -12.36 -10.82
CA GLU A 75 7.37 -13.21 -10.90
C GLU A 75 7.99 -13.53 -9.55
N ARG A 76 7.88 -12.61 -8.59
CA ARG A 76 8.51 -12.75 -7.28
C ARG A 76 7.84 -11.90 -6.22
N ASP A 77 8.08 -12.26 -4.97
CA ASP A 77 7.87 -11.37 -3.84
C ASP A 77 9.02 -10.33 -3.79
N ILE A 78 8.68 -9.05 -3.93
CA ILE A 78 9.67 -7.97 -3.75
C ILE A 78 9.88 -7.68 -2.26
N ILE A 79 8.84 -7.84 -1.44
CA ILE A 79 8.90 -7.92 0.01
C ILE A 79 8.31 -9.27 0.45
N SER A 80 9.00 -9.93 1.37
CA SER A 80 8.64 -11.26 1.85
C SER A 80 9.15 -11.46 3.28
N PRO A 81 8.87 -12.59 3.96
CA PRO A 81 9.33 -12.87 5.32
C PRO A 81 10.84 -12.71 5.54
N GLN A 82 11.65 -12.87 4.50
CA GLN A 82 13.12 -12.69 4.60
C GLN A 82 13.55 -11.23 4.85
N HIS A 83 12.64 -10.25 4.73
CA HIS A 83 12.92 -8.83 4.97
C HIS A 83 12.48 -8.36 6.37
N VAL A 84 11.79 -9.20 7.13
CA VAL A 84 11.14 -8.86 8.40
C VAL A 84 12.13 -8.28 9.44
N GLU A 85 13.33 -8.84 9.54
CA GLU A 85 14.35 -8.32 10.48
C GLU A 85 14.69 -6.84 10.22
N PHE A 86 14.67 -6.42 8.96
CA PHE A 86 14.93 -5.03 8.58
C PHE A 86 13.69 -4.16 8.81
N LEU A 87 12.50 -4.68 8.44
CA LEU A 87 11.24 -3.97 8.58
C LEU A 87 10.90 -3.63 10.04
N ARG A 88 11.22 -4.51 10.99
CA ARG A 88 11.01 -4.28 12.43
C ARG A 88 11.75 -3.06 13.00
N ARG A 89 12.77 -2.57 12.30
CA ARG A 89 13.56 -1.40 12.71
C ARG A 89 13.06 -0.09 12.12
N LEU A 90 12.11 -0.17 11.21
CA LEU A 90 11.57 0.94 10.46
C LEU A 90 10.11 1.16 10.84
N GLU A 91 9.65 2.40 10.76
CA GLU A 91 8.22 2.68 10.75
C GLU A 91 7.68 2.32 9.35
N CYS A 92 6.76 1.36 9.29
CA CYS A 92 6.28 0.80 8.03
C CYS A 92 4.98 1.47 7.57
N ILE A 93 4.86 1.68 6.26
CA ILE A 93 3.58 1.95 5.58
C ILE A 93 3.44 0.85 4.52
N GLY A 94 2.48 -0.05 4.69
CA GLY A 94 2.23 -1.17 3.78
C GLY A 94 0.84 -1.07 3.15
N ILE A 95 0.76 -0.71 1.87
CA ILE A 95 -0.51 -0.58 1.14
C ILE A 95 -0.54 -1.59 0.00
N TRP A 96 -1.04 -2.78 0.31
CA TRP A 96 -1.34 -3.90 -0.60
C TRP A 96 -2.40 -4.79 0.04
N CYS A 97 -3.03 -5.68 -0.74
CA CYS A 97 -4.09 -6.56 -0.26
C CYS A 97 -3.60 -7.49 0.87
N ASN A 98 -4.21 -7.37 2.07
CA ASN A 98 -3.87 -8.14 3.27
C ASN A 98 -2.48 -7.82 3.89
N ALA A 99 -2.00 -6.59 3.71
CA ALA A 99 -0.77 -6.11 4.37
C ALA A 99 -0.88 -6.13 5.91
N ASN A 100 -2.08 -5.91 6.45
CA ASN A 100 -2.37 -5.99 7.88
C ASN A 100 -2.11 -7.40 8.44
N ILE A 101 -2.42 -8.46 7.69
CA ILE A 101 -2.16 -9.85 8.10
C ILE A 101 -0.64 -10.12 8.12
N PHE A 102 0.10 -9.55 7.15
CA PHE A 102 1.56 -9.61 7.16
C PHE A 102 2.14 -8.89 8.37
N ALA A 103 1.64 -7.69 8.69
CA ALA A 103 2.10 -6.89 9.83
C ALA A 103 1.87 -7.61 11.17
N ASP A 104 0.65 -8.11 11.40
CA ASP A 104 0.29 -8.85 12.61
C ASP A 104 1.14 -10.13 12.78
N ARG A 105 1.27 -10.92 11.71
CA ARG A 105 2.05 -12.17 11.72
C ARG A 105 3.51 -11.97 12.09
N TYR A 106 4.10 -10.86 11.67
CA TYR A 106 5.53 -10.60 11.84
C TYR A 106 5.86 -9.51 12.86
N ASP A 107 4.89 -9.06 13.63
CA ASP A 107 5.05 -8.03 14.67
C ASP A 107 5.74 -6.78 14.11
N LEU A 108 5.19 -6.25 13.03
CA LEU A 108 5.66 -5.02 12.40
C LEU A 108 4.90 -3.81 12.97
N HIS A 109 5.60 -2.68 13.05
CA HIS A 109 5.03 -1.44 13.55
C HIS A 109 4.77 -0.46 12.40
N GLY A 110 3.56 0.10 12.33
CA GLY A 110 3.21 1.08 11.32
C GLY A 110 1.78 1.01 10.81
N LEU A 111 1.55 1.61 9.64
CA LEU A 111 0.26 1.71 8.98
C LEU A 111 0.15 0.65 7.88
N PHE A 112 -0.91 -0.15 7.92
CA PHE A 112 -1.09 -1.23 6.93
C PHE A 112 -2.55 -1.29 6.44
N SER A 113 -2.71 -1.57 5.14
CA SER A 113 -4.05 -1.84 4.58
C SER A 113 -4.46 -3.31 4.76
N GLY A 114 -5.75 -3.54 4.89
CA GLY A 114 -6.39 -4.81 4.63
C GLY A 114 -6.57 -5.06 3.13
N MET A 115 -7.63 -5.77 2.78
CA MET A 115 -8.08 -5.83 1.40
C MET A 115 -8.67 -4.48 1.00
N VAL A 116 -8.22 -3.94 -0.14
CA VAL A 116 -8.78 -2.73 -0.76
C VAL A 116 -9.29 -3.10 -2.14
N ILE A 117 -10.57 -2.92 -2.35
CA ILE A 117 -11.22 -3.19 -3.65
C ILE A 117 -10.84 -2.07 -4.61
N SER A 118 -10.11 -2.40 -5.66
CA SER A 118 -9.55 -1.47 -6.65
C SER A 118 -9.92 -1.83 -8.10
N GLU A 119 -10.43 -3.05 -8.33
CA GLU A 119 -10.85 -3.58 -9.62
C GLU A 119 -12.22 -4.28 -9.50
N LEU A 120 -12.99 -4.33 -10.59
CA LEU A 120 -14.33 -4.94 -10.61
C LEU A 120 -14.32 -6.43 -10.25
N SER A 121 -13.28 -7.15 -10.68
CA SER A 121 -13.11 -8.57 -10.34
C SER A 121 -12.99 -8.80 -8.83
N GLU A 122 -12.28 -7.91 -8.13
CA GLU A 122 -12.15 -7.98 -6.67
C GLU A 122 -13.50 -7.73 -5.98
N ALA A 123 -14.28 -6.74 -6.46
CA ALA A 123 -15.63 -6.49 -5.93
C ALA A 123 -16.54 -7.73 -6.09
N GLN A 124 -16.44 -8.42 -7.24
CA GLN A 124 -17.19 -9.65 -7.50
C GLN A 124 -16.77 -10.79 -6.58
N ASP A 125 -15.46 -11.00 -6.39
CA ASP A 125 -14.91 -12.05 -5.53
C ASP A 125 -15.30 -11.85 -4.05
N TRP A 126 -15.40 -10.61 -3.62
CA TRP A 126 -15.81 -10.24 -2.26
C TRP A 126 -17.31 -9.99 -2.11
N HIS A 127 -18.10 -10.28 -3.16
CA HIS A 127 -19.56 -10.10 -3.18
C HIS A 127 -20.01 -8.67 -2.81
N ILE A 128 -19.21 -7.68 -3.18
CA ILE A 128 -19.53 -6.26 -3.03
C ILE A 128 -20.36 -5.82 -4.23
N LEU A 129 -21.56 -5.34 -3.97
CA LEU A 129 -22.46 -4.87 -5.02
C LEU A 129 -21.99 -3.51 -5.54
N VAL A 130 -21.65 -3.45 -6.81
CA VAL A 130 -21.30 -2.25 -7.56
C VAL A 130 -22.04 -2.25 -8.91
N ALA A 131 -22.32 -1.09 -9.46
CA ALA A 131 -23.06 -0.98 -10.72
C ALA A 131 -22.17 -1.39 -11.92
N ASP A 132 -20.93 -0.92 -11.94
CA ASP A 132 -19.98 -1.20 -13.02
C ASP A 132 -18.53 -0.91 -12.60
N GLU A 133 -17.60 -1.08 -13.52
CA GLU A 133 -16.18 -0.81 -13.31
C GLU A 133 -15.90 0.68 -13.01
N ASN A 134 -16.66 1.61 -13.59
CA ASN A 134 -16.44 3.04 -13.38
C ASN A 134 -16.75 3.44 -11.93
N GLU A 135 -17.73 2.80 -11.30
CA GLU A 135 -18.01 3.00 -9.87
C GLU A 135 -16.81 2.59 -9.02
N VAL A 136 -16.23 1.40 -9.27
CA VAL A 136 -15.06 0.91 -8.55
C VAL A 136 -13.86 1.85 -8.74
N LEU A 137 -13.59 2.26 -9.97
CA LEU A 137 -12.50 3.18 -10.29
C LEU A 137 -12.67 4.54 -9.62
N THR A 138 -13.89 5.07 -9.61
CA THR A 138 -14.20 6.36 -8.97
C THR A 138 -13.94 6.31 -7.46
N HIS A 139 -14.44 5.27 -6.79
CA HIS A 139 -14.24 5.10 -5.35
C HIS A 139 -12.79 4.81 -4.99
N ARG A 140 -12.06 4.05 -5.81
CA ARG A 140 -10.63 3.83 -5.66
C ARG A 140 -9.84 5.14 -5.68
N GLU A 141 -10.10 6.00 -6.67
CA GLU A 141 -9.42 7.29 -6.79
C GLU A 141 -9.74 8.19 -5.58
N GLN A 142 -11.02 8.25 -5.16
CA GLN A 142 -11.42 9.03 -3.99
C GLN A 142 -10.76 8.51 -2.71
N TRP A 143 -10.78 7.20 -2.47
CA TRP A 143 -10.11 6.58 -1.32
C TRP A 143 -8.61 6.90 -1.29
N ALA A 144 -7.96 6.84 -2.44
CA ALA A 144 -6.53 7.13 -2.52
C ALA A 144 -6.23 8.62 -2.32
N ASP A 145 -7.08 9.53 -2.81
CA ASP A 145 -6.95 10.97 -2.54
C ASP A 145 -7.09 11.25 -1.05
N ASP A 146 -8.10 10.68 -0.40
CA ASP A 146 -8.34 10.85 1.03
C ASP A 146 -7.21 10.27 1.88
N LEU A 147 -6.72 9.07 1.56
CA LEU A 147 -5.56 8.49 2.25
C LEU A 147 -4.29 9.34 2.05
N SER A 148 -4.08 9.88 0.85
CA SER A 148 -2.95 10.80 0.58
C SER A 148 -3.00 12.05 1.46
N VAL A 149 -4.19 12.63 1.64
CA VAL A 149 -4.40 13.77 2.55
C VAL A 149 -4.13 13.35 4.00
N CYS A 150 -4.71 12.22 4.45
CA CYS A 150 -4.52 11.72 5.81
C CYS A 150 -3.04 11.44 6.11
N LEU A 151 -2.31 10.81 5.18
CA LEU A 151 -0.88 10.57 5.31
C LEU A 151 -0.09 11.87 5.43
N ARG A 152 -0.35 12.85 4.56
CA ARG A 152 0.33 14.14 4.57
C ARG A 152 0.09 14.90 5.87
N ASP A 153 -1.17 14.97 6.30
CA ASP A 153 -1.57 15.75 7.47
C ASP A 153 -1.12 15.10 8.79
N ASN A 154 -0.92 13.77 8.80
CA ASN A 154 -0.49 12.99 9.95
C ASN A 154 0.90 12.34 9.76
N TRP A 155 1.76 12.92 8.92
CA TRP A 155 3.06 12.33 8.57
C TRP A 155 3.97 12.01 9.76
N THR A 156 3.85 12.77 10.85
CA THR A 156 4.60 12.55 12.10
C THR A 156 3.83 11.74 13.15
N SER A 157 2.59 11.33 12.86
CA SER A 157 1.69 10.64 13.80
C SER A 157 0.79 9.67 13.04
N LEU A 158 1.39 8.72 12.31
CA LEU A 158 0.66 7.79 11.42
C LEU A 158 -0.41 6.96 12.15
N SER A 159 -0.31 6.80 13.46
CA SER A 159 -1.36 6.16 14.29
C SER A 159 -2.72 6.85 14.24
N GLN A 160 -2.77 8.11 13.81
CA GLN A 160 -4.02 8.86 13.65
C GLN A 160 -4.67 8.66 12.27
N VAL A 161 -3.95 8.07 11.30
CA VAL A 161 -4.44 7.92 9.93
C VAL A 161 -5.71 7.04 9.84
N PRO A 162 -5.84 5.90 10.54
CA PRO A 162 -7.07 5.11 10.48
C PRO A 162 -8.31 5.91 10.91
N GLU A 163 -8.25 6.64 12.01
CA GLU A 163 -9.35 7.49 12.46
C GLU A 163 -9.62 8.65 11.48
N ALA A 164 -8.55 9.27 10.96
CA ALA A 164 -8.68 10.33 9.97
C ALA A 164 -9.35 9.84 8.68
N MET A 165 -9.08 8.61 8.24
CA MET A 165 -9.76 7.98 7.11
C MET A 165 -11.25 7.77 7.37
N LEU A 166 -11.61 7.21 8.54
CA LEU A 166 -13.02 7.02 8.92
C LEU A 166 -13.78 8.35 8.97
N ASN A 167 -13.14 9.43 9.42
CA ASN A 167 -13.76 10.77 9.46
C ASN A 167 -13.96 11.40 8.06
N ARG A 168 -13.31 10.87 7.03
CA ARG A 168 -13.48 11.29 5.63
C ARG A 168 -14.49 10.44 4.85
N MET A 169 -14.89 9.30 5.42
CA MET A 169 -15.90 8.45 4.81
C MET A 169 -17.21 9.22 4.64
N PRO A 170 -17.92 9.09 3.51
CA PRO A 170 -19.22 9.72 3.30
C PRO A 170 -20.21 9.41 4.42
N GLN A 171 -21.12 10.35 4.70
CA GLN A 171 -22.12 10.18 5.76
C GLN A 171 -23.06 8.98 5.52
N HIS A 172 -23.29 8.64 4.24
CA HIS A 172 -24.07 7.47 3.80
C HIS A 172 -23.22 6.67 2.81
N PRO A 173 -22.21 5.92 3.29
CA PRO A 173 -21.28 5.22 2.41
C PRO A 173 -21.99 4.06 1.71
N SER A 174 -21.59 3.79 0.47
CA SER A 174 -21.85 2.52 -0.18
C SER A 174 -21.13 1.39 0.56
N HIS A 175 -21.50 0.15 0.27
CA HIS A 175 -20.79 -1.01 0.84
C HIS A 175 -19.30 -1.04 0.42
N LEU A 176 -18.99 -0.62 -0.80
CA LEU A 176 -17.62 -0.51 -1.30
C LEU A 176 -16.81 0.56 -0.54
N GLU A 177 -17.40 1.75 -0.34
CA GLU A 177 -16.75 2.82 0.43
C GLU A 177 -16.48 2.38 1.86
N GLN A 178 -17.50 1.86 2.55
CA GLN A 178 -17.33 1.37 3.91
C GLN A 178 -16.22 0.33 3.99
N PHE A 179 -16.22 -0.66 3.09
CA PHE A 179 -15.22 -1.73 3.04
C PHE A 179 -13.80 -1.16 2.91
N ASN A 180 -13.58 -0.25 1.97
CA ASN A 180 -12.25 0.31 1.72
C ASN A 180 -11.79 1.26 2.84
N TYR A 181 -12.66 2.14 3.35
CA TYR A 181 -12.28 3.10 4.40
C TYR A 181 -12.00 2.43 5.75
N GLU A 182 -12.66 1.32 6.07
CA GLU A 182 -12.41 0.52 7.26
C GLU A 182 -11.15 -0.38 7.14
N SER A 183 -10.57 -0.48 5.93
CA SER A 183 -9.42 -1.34 5.64
C SER A 183 -8.06 -0.66 5.85
N VAL A 184 -7.93 0.23 6.84
CA VAL A 184 -6.66 0.88 7.19
C VAL A 184 -6.39 0.70 8.68
N TYR A 185 -5.24 0.13 9.04
CA TYR A 185 -4.91 -0.31 10.40
C TYR A 185 -3.57 0.25 10.87
N TRP A 186 -3.45 0.45 12.15
CA TRP A 186 -2.20 0.77 12.83
C TRP A 186 -1.79 -0.38 13.77
N PHE A 187 -0.52 -0.75 13.72
CA PHE A 187 0.12 -1.79 14.54
C PHE A 187 1.25 -1.25 15.38
#